data_911341a046e3c7db912c724e8b8f425c
#
_entry.id   911341a046e3c7db912c724e8b8f425c
#
_cell.length_a   1.000
_cell.length_b   1.000
_cell.length_c   1.000
_cell.angle_alpha   90.00
_cell.angle_beta   90.00
_cell.angle_gamma   90.00
#
_symmetry.space_group_name_H-M   'P 1'
#
loop_
_entity.id
_entity.type
_entity.pdbx_description
1 polymer ?
#
loop_
_entity_poly.entity_id
_entity_poly.type
_entity_poly.pdbx_seq_one_letter_code
_entity_poly.pdbx_strand_id
1 'polypeptide(L)'
;AHLSSRTNKLFAIKLLKLLREKQPDIIISTHFFGSQMCSYLKRKGKINAKLATIMTDFAPHEQWLVGKEQVDYFFVSHEKMRQELINDNIPAGKVFATGIPISKRFLMTYNREEIMNSFNLNLDKKVILFFGGGEFGLGREQTIKILKSFITHSSNHQIVAISGKNEKMKEAFEKLVSELQAEDIVKVLPYTTQVPELMSISDLVVTKPGGLTSTESLASGLPMVLINPIPGQEEENAQFLEKAGVGIWLHSKEDCDEIITELLNDENKLNQMRKNTELLAKKNSTMDICKTILQAK
;
A
#
# COMPACT_ATOMS: atom_id res chain seq x y z
N ALA A 1 21.38 2.24 -15.08
CA ALA A 1 20.83 3.54 -14.64
C ALA A 1 21.94 4.33 -13.95
N HIS A 2 22.38 5.42 -14.56
CA HIS A 2 23.49 6.23 -14.05
C HIS A 2 23.02 7.14 -12.90
N LEU A 3 23.66 7.05 -11.74
CA LEU A 3 23.67 8.09 -10.70
C LEU A 3 24.38 9.37 -11.24
N SER A 4 23.88 9.92 -12.33
CA SER A 4 24.63 10.92 -13.10
C SER A 4 24.18 12.36 -12.87
N SER A 5 23.22 12.63 -11.97
CA SER A 5 22.86 14.01 -11.68
C SER A 5 23.67 14.57 -10.50
N ARG A 6 24.03 15.86 -10.58
CA ARG A 6 24.67 16.60 -9.47
C ARG A 6 23.87 16.47 -8.16
N THR A 7 22.56 16.38 -8.25
CA THR A 7 21.64 16.21 -7.13
C THR A 7 21.87 14.89 -6.39
N ASN A 8 22.01 13.77 -7.11
CA ASN A 8 22.27 12.46 -6.50
C ASN A 8 23.62 12.42 -5.78
N LYS A 9 24.64 13.11 -6.29
CA LYS A 9 25.94 13.24 -5.62
C LYS A 9 25.85 14.04 -4.32
N LEU A 10 25.04 15.11 -4.29
CA LEU A 10 24.84 15.92 -3.07
C LEU A 10 24.10 15.10 -1.98
N PHE A 11 23.08 14.33 -2.35
CA PHE A 11 22.39 13.44 -1.42
C PHE A 11 23.31 12.34 -0.89
N ALA A 12 24.15 11.75 -1.74
CA ALA A 12 25.14 10.77 -1.33
C ALA A 12 26.17 11.33 -0.33
N ILE A 13 26.58 12.60 -0.48
CA ILE A 13 27.51 13.26 0.45
C ILE A 13 26.84 13.48 1.81
N LYS A 14 25.60 13.98 1.84
CA LYS A 14 24.83 14.17 3.09
C LYS A 14 24.60 12.84 3.82
N LEU A 15 24.20 11.80 3.08
CA LEU A 15 24.01 10.46 3.62
C LEU A 15 25.31 9.90 4.19
N LEU A 16 26.44 10.04 3.46
CA LEU A 16 27.74 9.58 3.92
C LEU A 16 28.17 10.28 5.21
N LYS A 17 27.93 11.61 5.33
CA LYS A 17 28.22 12.35 6.58
C LYS A 17 27.45 11.78 7.75
N LEU A 18 26.14 11.56 7.56
CA LEU A 18 25.27 10.96 8.59
C LEU A 18 25.74 9.55 9.00
N LEU A 19 26.04 8.70 8.01
CA LEU A 19 26.48 7.32 8.27
C LEU A 19 27.85 7.27 8.97
N ARG A 20 28.75 8.20 8.68
CA ARG A 20 30.02 8.33 9.39
C ARG A 20 29.88 8.83 10.82
N GLU A 21 28.94 9.72 11.05
CA GLU A 21 28.62 10.22 12.38
C GLU A 21 27.97 9.13 13.26
N LYS A 22 26.99 8.39 12.71
CA LYS A 22 26.22 7.39 13.44
C LYS A 22 26.89 6.02 13.51
N GLN A 23 27.76 5.68 12.56
CA GLN A 23 28.43 4.38 12.44
C GLN A 23 27.54 3.16 12.71
N PRO A 24 26.41 3.02 11.99
CA PRO A 24 25.48 1.94 12.24
C PRO A 24 26.10 0.59 11.84
N ASP A 25 25.80 -0.47 12.59
CA ASP A 25 26.12 -1.85 12.21
C ASP A 25 25.26 -2.33 11.04
N ILE A 26 24.00 -1.85 11.00
CA ILE A 26 22.99 -2.25 10.00
C ILE A 26 22.25 -1.02 9.51
N ILE A 27 22.06 -0.94 8.19
CA ILE A 27 21.21 0.06 7.51
C ILE A 27 20.00 -0.66 6.96
N ILE A 28 18.81 -0.21 7.33
CA ILE A 28 17.54 -0.71 6.80
C ILE A 28 17.00 0.35 5.83
N SER A 29 16.86 -0.02 4.56
CA SER A 29 16.27 0.84 3.54
C SER A 29 14.88 0.33 3.15
N THR A 30 13.89 1.21 3.22
CA THR A 30 12.49 0.95 2.81
C THR A 30 12.15 1.60 1.47
N HIS A 31 13.18 2.07 0.74
CA HIS A 31 13.01 2.70 -0.56
C HIS A 31 14.21 2.38 -1.46
N PHE A 32 13.97 2.06 -2.73
CA PHE A 32 15.02 1.66 -3.66
C PHE A 32 16.16 2.70 -3.77
N PHE A 33 15.85 3.99 -3.75
CA PHE A 33 16.86 5.05 -3.85
C PHE A 33 17.85 5.02 -2.66
N GLY A 34 17.34 4.82 -1.43
CA GLY A 34 18.19 4.65 -0.24
C GLY A 34 19.08 3.41 -0.34
N SER A 35 18.51 2.29 -0.80
CA SER A 35 19.26 1.05 -1.05
C SER A 35 20.37 1.24 -2.08
N GLN A 36 20.08 1.87 -3.23
CA GLN A 36 21.05 2.16 -4.27
C GLN A 36 22.21 3.04 -3.78
N MET A 37 21.89 4.09 -3.00
CA MET A 37 22.93 4.98 -2.45
C MET A 37 23.83 4.25 -1.46
N CYS A 38 23.26 3.46 -0.55
CA CYS A 38 24.03 2.67 0.41
C CYS A 38 24.87 1.60 -0.30
N SER A 39 24.32 0.93 -1.30
CA SER A 39 25.04 -0.03 -2.16
C SER A 39 26.25 0.63 -2.85
N TYR A 40 26.06 1.83 -3.39
CA TYR A 40 27.16 2.58 -4.01
C TYR A 40 28.27 2.93 -2.99
N LEU A 41 27.90 3.42 -1.81
CA LEU A 41 28.85 3.76 -0.76
C LEU A 41 29.61 2.53 -0.23
N LYS A 42 28.90 1.40 -0.07
CA LYS A 42 29.48 0.12 0.34
C LYS A 42 30.49 -0.40 -0.69
N ARG A 43 30.12 -0.40 -1.99
CA ARG A 43 31.01 -0.79 -3.08
C ARG A 43 32.28 0.09 -3.17
N LYS A 44 32.20 1.37 -2.75
CA LYS A 44 33.34 2.29 -2.68
C LYS A 44 34.16 2.17 -1.39
N GLY A 45 33.86 1.21 -0.52
CA GLY A 45 34.53 1.04 0.77
C GLY A 45 34.36 2.23 1.72
N LYS A 46 33.28 3.02 1.56
CA LYS A 46 33.01 4.19 2.40
C LYS A 46 32.21 3.86 3.66
N ILE A 47 31.51 2.72 3.68
CA ILE A 47 30.74 2.17 4.79
C ILE A 47 30.91 0.65 4.84
N ASN A 48 30.89 0.09 6.05
CA ASN A 48 31.01 -1.37 6.30
C ASN A 48 29.71 -1.97 6.85
N ALA A 49 28.68 -1.15 7.11
CA ALA A 49 27.41 -1.60 7.64
C ALA A 49 26.77 -2.70 6.77
N LYS A 50 26.08 -3.65 7.38
CA LYS A 50 25.18 -4.55 6.65
C LYS A 50 24.02 -3.75 6.07
N LEU A 51 23.58 -4.09 4.86
CA LEU A 51 22.48 -3.42 4.17
C LEU A 51 21.30 -4.37 4.04
N ALA A 52 20.18 -3.99 4.66
CA ALA A 52 18.90 -4.64 4.54
C ALA A 52 17.96 -3.79 3.68
N THR A 53 17.40 -4.36 2.64
CA THR A 53 16.42 -3.71 1.76
C THR A 53 15.06 -4.34 1.97
N ILE A 54 14.09 -3.55 2.44
CA ILE A 54 12.69 -3.94 2.53
C ILE A 54 12.00 -3.42 1.28
N MET A 55 11.61 -4.31 0.38
CA MET A 55 10.90 -3.95 -0.84
C MET A 55 9.43 -3.75 -0.51
N THR A 56 8.96 -2.52 -0.69
CA THR A 56 7.61 -2.10 -0.30
C THR A 56 6.59 -2.20 -1.44
N ASP A 57 6.79 -3.18 -2.32
CA ASP A 57 5.97 -3.49 -3.48
C ASP A 57 5.61 -4.98 -3.53
N PHE A 58 4.65 -5.34 -4.37
CA PHE A 58 4.26 -6.73 -4.63
C PHE A 58 4.94 -7.31 -5.88
N ALA A 59 5.74 -6.50 -6.58
CA ALA A 59 6.54 -6.94 -7.71
C ALA A 59 7.96 -6.33 -7.66
N PRO A 60 8.99 -7.05 -8.10
CA PRO A 60 10.37 -6.59 -8.06
C PRO A 60 10.71 -5.75 -9.31
N HIS A 61 10.32 -4.47 -9.33
CA HIS A 61 10.74 -3.62 -10.44
C HIS A 61 12.26 -3.35 -10.42
N GLU A 62 12.84 -3.11 -11.59
CA GLU A 62 14.29 -3.04 -11.82
C GLU A 62 15.05 -2.08 -10.87
N GLN A 63 14.40 -1.00 -10.42
CA GLN A 63 15.04 -0.03 -9.53
C GLN A 63 15.44 -0.62 -8.17
N TRP A 64 14.74 -1.64 -7.68
CA TRP A 64 15.10 -2.34 -6.45
C TRP A 64 16.38 -3.18 -6.60
N LEU A 65 16.72 -3.59 -7.82
CA LEU A 65 17.82 -4.49 -8.11
C LEU A 65 19.15 -3.76 -8.39
N VAL A 66 19.13 -2.44 -8.54
CA VAL A 66 20.36 -1.65 -8.77
C VAL A 66 21.27 -1.73 -7.55
N GLY A 67 22.46 -2.31 -7.72
CA GLY A 67 23.45 -2.50 -6.66
C GLY A 67 23.17 -3.71 -5.75
N LYS A 68 22.36 -4.66 -6.21
CA LYS A 68 21.93 -5.87 -5.49
C LYS A 68 23.07 -6.68 -4.89
N GLU A 69 24.24 -6.66 -5.49
CA GLU A 69 25.43 -7.38 -5.03
C GLU A 69 25.90 -6.94 -3.64
N GLN A 70 25.62 -5.69 -3.26
CA GLN A 70 26.04 -5.08 -2.01
C GLN A 70 25.00 -5.22 -0.89
N VAL A 71 23.79 -5.70 -1.22
CA VAL A 71 22.72 -5.93 -0.27
C VAL A 71 22.95 -7.25 0.45
N ASP A 72 22.84 -7.24 1.77
CA ASP A 72 23.00 -8.43 2.62
C ASP A 72 21.68 -9.16 2.85
N TYR A 73 20.57 -8.41 2.95
CA TYR A 73 19.22 -8.94 3.17
C TYR A 73 18.21 -8.26 2.26
N PHE A 74 17.44 -9.05 1.52
CA PHE A 74 16.23 -8.61 0.82
C PHE A 74 15.00 -9.16 1.54
N PHE A 75 14.12 -8.26 1.97
CA PHE A 75 12.82 -8.60 2.53
C PHE A 75 11.75 -8.26 1.50
N VAL A 76 10.97 -9.26 1.09
CA VAL A 76 9.97 -9.16 0.02
C VAL A 76 8.59 -9.51 0.53
N SER A 77 7.57 -9.08 -0.20
CA SER A 77 6.16 -9.19 0.20
C SER A 77 5.65 -10.63 0.26
N HIS A 78 6.09 -11.52 -0.65
CA HIS A 78 5.58 -12.89 -0.76
C HIS A 78 6.58 -13.86 -1.40
N GLU A 79 6.30 -15.16 -1.31
CA GLU A 79 7.23 -16.21 -1.76
C GLU A 79 7.48 -16.20 -3.27
N LYS A 80 6.47 -15.85 -4.09
CA LYS A 80 6.68 -15.73 -5.53
C LYS A 80 7.72 -14.65 -5.86
N MET A 81 7.63 -13.48 -5.22
CA MET A 81 8.63 -12.42 -5.38
C MET A 81 10.03 -12.86 -4.91
N ARG A 82 10.09 -13.65 -3.84
CA ARG A 82 11.36 -14.28 -3.39
C ARG A 82 11.95 -15.15 -4.50
N GLN A 83 11.16 -16.00 -5.12
CA GLN A 83 11.62 -16.86 -6.20
C GLN A 83 12.07 -16.06 -7.43
N GLU A 84 11.39 -14.99 -7.78
CA GLU A 84 11.77 -14.08 -8.87
C GLU A 84 13.16 -13.47 -8.61
N LEU A 85 13.46 -13.00 -7.40
CA LEU A 85 14.78 -12.48 -7.04
C LEU A 85 15.88 -13.56 -7.10
N ILE A 86 15.57 -14.80 -6.70
CA ILE A 86 16.50 -15.92 -6.80
C ILE A 86 16.80 -16.24 -8.27
N ASN A 87 15.79 -16.21 -9.12
CA ASN A 87 15.95 -16.40 -10.57
C ASN A 87 16.79 -15.27 -11.21
N ASP A 88 16.77 -14.07 -10.64
CA ASP A 88 17.63 -12.96 -10.99
C ASP A 88 19.05 -13.03 -10.39
N ASN A 89 19.48 -14.23 -10.01
CA ASN A 89 20.80 -14.54 -9.45
C ASN A 89 21.11 -13.88 -8.10
N ILE A 90 20.10 -13.57 -7.28
CA ILE A 90 20.32 -13.22 -5.88
C ILE A 90 20.38 -14.50 -5.05
N PRO A 91 21.42 -14.71 -4.22
CA PRO A 91 21.54 -15.91 -3.41
C PRO A 91 20.32 -16.13 -2.52
N ALA A 92 19.75 -17.35 -2.51
CA ALA A 92 18.53 -17.68 -1.78
C ALA A 92 18.61 -17.36 -0.26
N GLY A 93 19.81 -17.48 0.34
CA GLY A 93 20.07 -17.14 1.73
C GLY A 93 20.02 -15.63 2.06
N LYS A 94 19.90 -14.77 1.05
CA LYS A 94 19.75 -13.32 1.23
C LYS A 94 18.32 -12.83 1.04
N VAL A 95 17.38 -13.67 0.59
CA VAL A 95 16.01 -13.26 0.24
C VAL A 95 14.99 -13.93 1.16
N PHE A 96 14.18 -13.10 1.82
CA PHE A 96 13.24 -13.54 2.86
C PHE A 96 11.83 -13.00 2.55
N ALA A 97 10.86 -13.89 2.39
CA ALA A 97 9.45 -13.55 2.11
C ALA A 97 8.68 -13.23 3.41
N THR A 98 9.12 -12.20 4.11
CA THR A 98 8.55 -11.80 5.42
C THR A 98 7.29 -10.95 5.31
N GLY A 99 7.00 -10.40 4.13
CA GLY A 99 5.96 -9.39 3.96
C GLY A 99 6.48 -7.97 4.16
N ILE A 100 5.61 -7.00 3.90
CA ILE A 100 5.86 -5.56 4.09
C ILE A 100 5.46 -5.20 5.54
N PRO A 101 6.32 -4.55 6.33
CA PRO A 101 5.99 -4.18 7.70
C PRO A 101 4.96 -3.04 7.74
N ILE A 102 3.99 -3.18 8.63
CA ILE A 102 2.93 -2.20 8.88
C ILE A 102 2.86 -1.84 10.37
N SER A 103 2.15 -0.78 10.69
CA SER A 103 1.88 -0.43 12.08
C SER A 103 1.08 -1.52 12.79
N LYS A 104 1.45 -1.84 14.03
CA LYS A 104 0.70 -2.78 14.87
C LYS A 104 -0.78 -2.39 15.08
N ARG A 105 -1.14 -1.12 14.86
CA ARG A 105 -2.52 -0.64 14.96
C ARG A 105 -3.45 -1.34 13.98
N PHE A 106 -2.96 -1.76 12.80
CA PHE A 106 -3.75 -2.55 11.83
C PHE A 106 -3.97 -4.02 12.25
N LEU A 107 -3.33 -4.44 13.34
CA LEU A 107 -3.45 -5.79 13.91
C LEU A 107 -4.23 -5.81 15.22
N MET A 108 -4.70 -4.66 15.68
CA MET A 108 -5.47 -4.53 16.90
C MET A 108 -6.95 -4.86 16.64
N THR A 109 -7.62 -5.38 17.68
CA THR A 109 -9.07 -5.52 17.66
C THR A 109 -9.71 -4.23 18.16
N TYR A 110 -10.67 -3.73 17.40
CA TYR A 110 -11.41 -2.51 17.71
C TYR A 110 -12.88 -2.82 17.94
N ASN A 111 -13.55 -2.02 18.76
CA ASN A 111 -15.00 -2.11 18.94
C ASN A 111 -15.70 -1.42 17.75
N ARG A 112 -16.37 -2.21 16.90
CA ARG A 112 -17.07 -1.71 15.71
C ARG A 112 -18.10 -0.63 16.04
N GLU A 113 -18.93 -0.85 17.07
CA GLU A 113 -20.00 0.07 17.43
C GLU A 113 -19.45 1.42 17.91
N GLU A 114 -18.42 1.41 18.77
CA GLU A 114 -17.77 2.63 19.25
C GLU A 114 -17.19 3.45 18.10
N ILE A 115 -16.52 2.79 17.14
CA ILE A 115 -15.92 3.48 15.98
C ILE A 115 -17.02 4.02 15.08
N MET A 116 -18.01 3.22 14.71
CA MET A 116 -19.11 3.67 13.87
C MET A 116 -19.84 4.87 14.47
N ASN A 117 -20.12 4.84 15.78
CA ASN A 117 -20.72 5.97 16.51
C ASN A 117 -19.82 7.21 16.49
N SER A 118 -18.51 7.06 16.66
CA SER A 118 -17.56 8.18 16.65
C SER A 118 -17.51 8.92 15.30
N PHE A 119 -17.82 8.22 14.22
CA PHE A 119 -17.93 8.79 12.88
C PHE A 119 -19.36 9.12 12.44
N ASN A 120 -20.34 8.96 13.33
CA ASN A 120 -21.78 9.10 13.01
C ASN A 120 -22.21 8.21 11.82
N LEU A 121 -21.80 6.96 11.83
CA LEU A 121 -22.14 5.96 10.82
C LEU A 121 -23.34 5.11 11.31
N ASN A 122 -24.13 4.66 10.35
CA ASN A 122 -25.28 3.76 10.63
C ASN A 122 -24.80 2.34 10.90
N LEU A 123 -25.15 1.77 12.07
CA LEU A 123 -24.70 0.46 12.53
C LEU A 123 -25.21 -0.70 11.65
N ASP A 124 -26.32 -0.52 10.96
CA ASP A 124 -26.97 -1.54 10.13
C ASP A 124 -26.43 -1.57 8.69
N LYS A 125 -25.62 -0.58 8.31
CA LYS A 125 -25.04 -0.50 6.96
C LYS A 125 -23.61 -1.04 6.91
N LYS A 126 -23.26 -1.63 5.76
CA LYS A 126 -21.87 -1.95 5.41
C LYS A 126 -21.08 -0.69 5.13
N VAL A 127 -19.77 -0.74 5.33
CA VAL A 127 -18.89 0.43 5.17
C VAL A 127 -17.91 0.21 4.02
N ILE A 128 -17.89 1.15 3.09
CA ILE A 128 -16.88 1.25 2.03
C ILE A 128 -15.91 2.35 2.43
N LEU A 129 -14.63 2.01 2.58
CA LEU A 129 -13.57 2.98 2.80
C LEU A 129 -12.99 3.40 1.46
N PHE A 130 -13.12 4.67 1.11
CA PHE A 130 -12.72 5.23 -0.18
C PHE A 130 -11.56 6.21 -0.03
N PHE A 131 -10.40 5.90 -0.62
CA PHE A 131 -9.26 6.80 -0.63
C PHE A 131 -9.21 7.63 -1.91
N GLY A 132 -9.23 8.95 -1.76
CA GLY A 132 -9.18 9.91 -2.87
C GLY A 132 -7.84 10.02 -3.60
N GLY A 133 -6.82 9.31 -3.13
CA GLY A 133 -5.48 9.32 -3.72
C GLY A 133 -4.53 10.33 -3.08
N GLY A 134 -3.26 10.33 -3.55
CA GLY A 134 -2.18 11.14 -2.98
C GLY A 134 -2.21 12.63 -3.35
N GLU A 135 -1.22 13.37 -2.81
CA GLU A 135 -1.10 14.84 -2.92
C GLU A 135 -1.07 15.39 -4.36
N PHE A 136 -0.64 14.60 -5.32
CA PHE A 136 -0.42 15.06 -6.71
C PHE A 136 -1.66 15.03 -7.60
N GLY A 137 -2.83 14.59 -7.10
CA GLY A 137 -4.12 14.66 -7.82
C GLY A 137 -4.19 13.87 -9.13
N LEU A 138 -3.24 12.97 -9.40
CA LEU A 138 -3.25 12.11 -10.58
C LEU A 138 -4.50 11.22 -10.57
N GLY A 139 -5.27 11.25 -11.66
CA GLY A 139 -6.50 10.47 -11.80
C GLY A 139 -7.71 11.07 -11.06
N ARG A 140 -7.72 12.39 -10.74
CA ARG A 140 -8.82 13.06 -10.01
C ARG A 140 -10.18 12.83 -10.66
N GLU A 141 -10.31 13.06 -11.96
CA GLU A 141 -11.57 12.88 -12.69
C GLU A 141 -12.08 11.45 -12.60
N GLN A 142 -11.19 10.49 -12.80
CA GLN A 142 -11.53 9.07 -12.69
C GLN A 142 -11.91 8.72 -11.24
N THR A 143 -11.21 9.24 -10.23
CA THR A 143 -11.54 9.03 -8.82
C THR A 143 -12.95 9.53 -8.50
N ILE A 144 -13.33 10.72 -8.99
CA ILE A 144 -14.67 11.30 -8.81
C ILE A 144 -15.73 10.47 -9.54
N LYS A 145 -15.45 10.04 -10.77
CA LYS A 145 -16.34 9.15 -11.53
C LYS A 145 -16.61 7.86 -10.77
N ILE A 146 -15.58 7.22 -10.23
CA ILE A 146 -15.71 5.99 -9.47
C ILE A 146 -16.47 6.22 -8.15
N LEU A 147 -16.19 7.32 -7.42
CA LEU A 147 -16.98 7.65 -6.22
C LEU A 147 -18.46 7.87 -6.56
N LYS A 148 -18.76 8.57 -7.67
CA LYS A 148 -20.13 8.74 -8.15
C LYS A 148 -20.81 7.40 -8.41
N SER A 149 -20.12 6.46 -9.05
CA SER A 149 -20.64 5.12 -9.30
C SER A 149 -20.96 4.39 -8.00
N PHE A 150 -20.04 4.40 -7.02
CA PHE A 150 -20.30 3.83 -5.69
C PHE A 150 -21.51 4.46 -5.01
N ILE A 151 -21.67 5.78 -5.03
CA ILE A 151 -22.83 6.47 -4.45
C ILE A 151 -24.13 6.01 -5.11
N THR A 152 -24.14 5.93 -6.43
CA THR A 152 -25.34 5.57 -7.20
C THR A 152 -25.80 4.13 -6.98
N HIS A 153 -24.84 3.21 -6.77
CA HIS A 153 -25.13 1.77 -6.69
C HIS A 153 -25.07 1.18 -5.26
N SER A 154 -24.83 2.01 -4.23
CA SER A 154 -24.69 1.58 -2.83
C SER A 154 -25.98 1.66 -2.03
N SER A 155 -26.97 0.82 -2.33
CA SER A 155 -28.25 0.83 -1.61
C SER A 155 -28.13 0.44 -0.12
N ASN A 156 -27.23 -0.50 0.22
CA ASN A 156 -27.03 -1.02 1.58
C ASN A 156 -25.65 -0.69 2.17
N HIS A 157 -24.95 0.28 1.60
CA HIS A 157 -23.62 0.67 2.05
C HIS A 157 -23.63 2.16 2.42
N GLN A 158 -22.67 2.51 3.25
CA GLN A 158 -22.25 3.89 3.49
C GLN A 158 -20.76 4.02 3.15
N ILE A 159 -20.35 5.20 2.78
CA ILE A 159 -19.01 5.45 2.24
C ILE A 159 -18.28 6.43 3.15
N VAL A 160 -17.08 6.07 3.58
CA VAL A 160 -16.15 7.01 4.22
C VAL A 160 -15.09 7.39 3.20
N ALA A 161 -15.20 8.59 2.64
CA ALA A 161 -14.33 9.09 1.59
C ALA A 161 -13.22 9.97 2.19
N ILE A 162 -11.96 9.52 2.13
CA ILE A 162 -10.79 10.22 2.68
C ILE A 162 -10.05 10.94 1.55
N SER A 163 -10.03 12.28 1.59
CA SER A 163 -9.29 13.11 0.64
C SER A 163 -7.80 13.27 0.97
N GLY A 164 -7.40 12.88 2.19
CA GLY A 164 -6.05 13.12 2.68
C GLY A 164 -5.75 14.62 2.88
N LYS A 165 -4.54 15.03 2.54
CA LYS A 165 -4.10 16.44 2.61
C LYS A 165 -4.45 17.26 1.35
N ASN A 166 -5.21 16.68 0.43
CA ASN A 166 -5.55 17.32 -0.84
C ASN A 166 -6.90 18.08 -0.72
N GLU A 167 -6.84 19.37 -0.40
CA GLU A 167 -8.03 20.20 -0.26
C GLU A 167 -8.90 20.23 -1.52
N LYS A 168 -8.28 20.27 -2.72
CA LYS A 168 -9.03 20.24 -3.99
C LYS A 168 -9.80 18.94 -4.20
N MET A 169 -9.28 17.83 -3.66
CA MET A 169 -10.01 16.56 -3.70
C MET A 169 -11.15 16.56 -2.69
N LYS A 170 -10.93 17.13 -1.50
CA LYS A 170 -11.97 17.30 -0.48
C LYS A 170 -13.14 18.09 -1.02
N GLU A 171 -12.87 19.29 -1.55
CA GLU A 171 -13.88 20.14 -2.19
C GLU A 171 -14.64 19.42 -3.31
N ALA A 172 -13.94 18.62 -4.12
CA ALA A 172 -14.56 17.87 -5.19
C ALA A 172 -15.47 16.73 -4.68
N PHE A 173 -15.10 16.07 -3.58
CA PHE A 173 -15.95 15.08 -2.93
C PHE A 173 -17.19 15.73 -2.31
N GLU A 174 -17.01 16.80 -1.53
CA GLU A 174 -18.11 17.55 -0.92
C GLU A 174 -19.11 18.07 -1.97
N LYS A 175 -18.59 18.62 -3.08
CA LYS A 175 -19.41 19.06 -4.20
C LYS A 175 -20.21 17.92 -4.83
N LEU A 176 -19.57 16.77 -5.11
CA LEU A 176 -20.24 15.59 -5.66
C LEU A 176 -21.34 15.08 -4.73
N VAL A 177 -21.06 15.00 -3.43
CA VAL A 177 -22.01 14.55 -2.40
C VAL A 177 -23.23 15.45 -2.37
N SER A 178 -23.02 16.77 -2.40
CA SER A 178 -24.12 17.75 -2.41
C SER A 178 -24.93 17.71 -3.71
N GLU A 179 -24.28 17.59 -4.88
CA GLU A 179 -24.95 17.47 -6.18
C GLU A 179 -25.86 16.23 -6.26
N LEU A 180 -25.47 15.14 -5.59
CA LEU A 180 -26.21 13.89 -5.57
C LEU A 180 -27.15 13.76 -4.35
N GLN A 181 -27.20 14.76 -3.45
CA GLN A 181 -27.96 14.73 -2.19
C GLN A 181 -27.65 13.46 -1.38
N ALA A 182 -26.35 13.12 -1.26
CA ALA A 182 -25.85 11.86 -0.71
C ALA A 182 -25.18 12.01 0.68
N GLU A 183 -25.50 13.07 1.42
CA GLU A 183 -24.93 13.38 2.75
C GLU A 183 -25.20 12.27 3.77
N ASP A 184 -26.32 11.56 3.63
CA ASP A 184 -26.69 10.40 4.47
C ASP A 184 -25.95 9.10 4.10
N ILE A 185 -25.27 9.10 2.94
CA ILE A 185 -24.55 7.92 2.42
C ILE A 185 -23.05 8.11 2.55
N VAL A 186 -22.54 9.33 2.33
CA VAL A 186 -21.12 9.62 2.24
C VAL A 186 -20.65 10.55 3.34
N LYS A 187 -19.66 10.08 4.10
CA LYS A 187 -18.88 10.88 5.04
C LYS A 187 -17.56 11.28 4.41
N VAL A 188 -17.38 12.56 4.10
CA VAL A 188 -16.09 13.06 3.60
C VAL A 188 -15.18 13.41 4.77
N LEU A 189 -13.96 12.87 4.77
CA LEU A 189 -12.93 13.15 5.76
C LEU A 189 -11.67 13.73 5.09
N PRO A 190 -11.01 14.69 5.74
CA PRO A 190 -9.66 15.12 5.37
C PRO A 190 -8.62 14.06 5.75
N TYR A 191 -7.36 14.46 5.87
CA TYR A 191 -6.32 13.60 6.45
C TYR A 191 -6.70 13.16 7.87
N THR A 192 -6.61 11.87 8.12
CA THR A 192 -6.87 11.28 9.44
C THR A 192 -5.79 10.27 9.83
N THR A 193 -5.52 10.16 11.11
CA THR A 193 -4.67 9.11 11.71
C THR A 193 -5.47 7.88 12.15
N GLN A 194 -6.79 7.90 11.97
CA GLN A 194 -7.71 6.82 12.37
C GLN A 194 -7.98 5.81 11.23
N VAL A 195 -7.06 5.72 10.27
CA VAL A 195 -7.18 4.73 9.17
C VAL A 195 -7.26 3.29 9.68
N PRO A 196 -6.46 2.86 10.69
CA PRO A 196 -6.59 1.49 11.22
C PRO A 196 -7.98 1.20 11.79
N GLU A 197 -8.57 2.15 12.52
CA GLU A 197 -9.92 2.05 13.08
C GLU A 197 -10.96 1.97 11.96
N LEU A 198 -10.87 2.83 10.96
CA LEU A 198 -11.76 2.82 9.81
C LEU A 198 -11.65 1.53 8.99
N MET A 199 -10.43 1.03 8.76
CA MET A 199 -10.25 -0.27 8.08
C MET A 199 -10.87 -1.41 8.88
N SER A 200 -10.81 -1.38 10.21
CA SER A 200 -11.36 -2.45 11.07
C SER A 200 -12.88 -2.59 10.99
N ILE A 201 -13.58 -1.52 10.63
CA ILE A 201 -15.05 -1.50 10.50
C ILE A 201 -15.55 -1.61 9.05
N SER A 202 -14.63 -1.56 8.08
CA SER A 202 -14.96 -1.54 6.66
C SER A 202 -15.20 -2.95 6.10
N ASP A 203 -15.99 -3.01 5.06
CA ASP A 203 -16.31 -4.24 4.33
C ASP A 203 -15.59 -4.32 2.97
N LEU A 204 -15.20 -3.17 2.44
CA LEU A 204 -14.51 -3.01 1.17
C LEU A 204 -13.61 -1.76 1.24
N VAL A 205 -12.47 -1.77 0.58
CA VAL A 205 -11.64 -0.58 0.42
C VAL A 205 -11.43 -0.25 -1.07
N VAL A 206 -11.57 1.02 -1.40
CA VAL A 206 -11.25 1.56 -2.74
C VAL A 206 -9.98 2.39 -2.60
N THR A 207 -8.93 1.99 -3.30
CA THR A 207 -7.60 2.61 -3.14
C THR A 207 -6.72 2.45 -4.37
N LYS A 208 -5.63 3.20 -4.43
CA LYS A 208 -4.52 2.89 -5.33
C LYS A 208 -3.79 1.63 -4.87
N PRO A 209 -3.23 0.83 -5.78
CA PRO A 209 -2.51 -0.38 -5.44
C PRO A 209 -1.08 -0.11 -4.92
N GLY A 210 -0.94 0.86 -4.03
CA GLY A 210 0.33 1.15 -3.37
C GLY A 210 0.69 0.08 -2.34
N GLY A 211 1.98 -0.25 -2.21
CA GLY A 211 2.43 -1.37 -1.38
C GLY A 211 1.98 -1.30 0.09
N LEU A 212 2.04 -0.11 0.72
CA LEU A 212 1.64 0.05 2.13
C LEU A 212 0.13 -0.10 2.33
N THR A 213 -0.69 0.68 1.63
CA THR A 213 -2.15 0.64 1.79
C THR A 213 -2.71 -0.74 1.44
N SER A 214 -2.18 -1.39 0.39
CA SER A 214 -2.58 -2.75 0.05
C SER A 214 -2.21 -3.75 1.15
N THR A 215 -1.02 -3.63 1.75
CA THR A 215 -0.61 -4.49 2.88
C THR A 215 -1.48 -4.26 4.12
N GLU A 216 -1.82 -3.02 4.42
CA GLU A 216 -2.73 -2.64 5.51
C GLU A 216 -4.13 -3.22 5.28
N SER A 217 -4.63 -3.16 4.05
CA SER A 217 -5.91 -3.75 3.64
C SER A 217 -5.91 -5.28 3.79
N LEU A 218 -4.84 -5.96 3.34
CA LEU A 218 -4.67 -7.39 3.52
C LEU A 218 -4.68 -7.78 5.00
N ALA A 219 -3.94 -7.04 5.84
CA ALA A 219 -3.87 -7.31 7.28
C ALA A 219 -5.21 -7.10 7.99
N SER A 220 -6.04 -6.19 7.48
CA SER A 220 -7.38 -5.90 7.98
C SER A 220 -8.47 -6.81 7.38
N GLY A 221 -8.11 -7.74 6.49
CA GLY A 221 -9.08 -8.67 5.86
C GLY A 221 -9.98 -8.00 4.83
N LEU A 222 -9.55 -6.88 4.22
CA LEU A 222 -10.39 -6.08 3.32
C LEU A 222 -10.20 -6.45 1.85
N PRO A 223 -11.27 -6.86 1.14
CA PRO A 223 -11.32 -6.84 -0.31
C PRO A 223 -11.02 -5.45 -0.86
N MET A 224 -10.35 -5.38 -2.01
CA MET A 224 -9.91 -4.12 -2.60
C MET A 224 -10.56 -3.86 -3.96
N VAL A 225 -10.90 -2.60 -4.22
CA VAL A 225 -11.10 -2.07 -5.57
C VAL A 225 -9.90 -1.16 -5.87
N LEU A 226 -9.12 -1.54 -6.87
CA LEU A 226 -7.86 -0.90 -7.22
C LEU A 226 -8.09 0.11 -8.34
N ILE A 227 -7.69 1.35 -8.09
CA ILE A 227 -7.95 2.47 -8.99
C ILE A 227 -6.68 3.28 -9.26
N ASN A 228 -6.58 3.88 -10.44
CA ASN A 228 -5.56 4.87 -10.81
C ASN A 228 -4.12 4.48 -10.40
N PRO A 229 -3.62 3.30 -10.76
CA PRO A 229 -2.23 2.93 -10.50
C PRO A 229 -1.28 3.90 -11.19
N ILE A 230 -0.15 4.19 -10.54
CA ILE A 230 0.97 4.86 -11.22
C ILE A 230 1.55 3.86 -12.23
N PRO A 231 1.73 4.28 -13.51
CA PRO A 231 2.27 3.41 -14.54
C PRO A 231 3.59 2.73 -14.14
N GLY A 232 3.70 1.46 -14.43
CA GLY A 232 4.82 0.61 -14.06
C GLY A 232 4.62 -0.03 -12.70
N GLN A 233 5.19 0.52 -11.65
CA GLN A 233 5.26 -0.07 -10.31
C GLN A 233 3.89 -0.41 -9.69
N GLU A 234 2.94 0.54 -9.70
CA GLU A 234 1.62 0.28 -9.10
C GLU A 234 0.74 -0.59 -10.02
N GLU A 235 0.96 -0.59 -11.33
CA GLU A 235 0.27 -1.51 -12.25
C GLU A 235 0.68 -2.96 -11.99
N GLU A 236 1.97 -3.21 -11.75
CA GLU A 236 2.46 -4.55 -11.37
C GLU A 236 1.87 -5.01 -10.03
N ASN A 237 1.76 -4.09 -9.05
CA ASN A 237 1.07 -4.36 -7.80
C ASN A 237 -0.41 -4.70 -8.02
N ALA A 238 -1.12 -3.92 -8.88
CA ALA A 238 -2.53 -4.18 -9.20
C ALA A 238 -2.73 -5.55 -9.83
N GLN A 239 -1.93 -5.90 -10.83
CA GLN A 239 -1.97 -7.21 -11.49
C GLN A 239 -1.74 -8.36 -10.51
N PHE A 240 -0.78 -8.20 -9.57
CA PHE A 240 -0.53 -9.21 -8.55
C PHE A 240 -1.74 -9.38 -7.62
N LEU A 241 -2.29 -8.29 -7.08
CA LEU A 241 -3.41 -8.31 -6.14
C LEU A 241 -4.70 -8.86 -6.78
N GLU A 242 -4.95 -8.50 -8.03
CA GLU A 242 -6.08 -9.03 -8.80
C GLU A 242 -5.91 -10.53 -9.07
N LYS A 243 -4.75 -10.95 -9.53
CA LYS A 243 -4.44 -12.38 -9.77
C LYS A 243 -4.48 -13.21 -8.49
N ALA A 244 -4.16 -12.63 -7.35
CA ALA A 244 -4.29 -13.26 -6.04
C ALA A 244 -5.75 -13.33 -5.55
N GLY A 245 -6.68 -12.72 -6.28
CA GLY A 245 -8.12 -12.71 -5.96
C GLY A 245 -8.45 -11.91 -4.69
N VAL A 246 -7.65 -10.89 -4.36
CA VAL A 246 -7.86 -10.00 -3.22
C VAL A 246 -8.33 -8.61 -3.63
N GLY A 247 -8.25 -8.30 -4.93
CA GLY A 247 -8.65 -7.03 -5.50
C GLY A 247 -9.27 -7.17 -6.88
N ILE A 248 -10.00 -6.14 -7.29
CA ILE A 248 -10.48 -5.94 -8.66
C ILE A 248 -9.86 -4.64 -9.15
N TRP A 249 -9.16 -4.68 -10.27
CA TRP A 249 -8.58 -3.49 -10.87
C TRP A 249 -9.55 -2.86 -11.86
N LEU A 250 -10.06 -1.66 -11.54
CA LEU A 250 -10.90 -0.87 -12.45
C LEU A 250 -10.02 -0.13 -13.46
N HIS A 251 -10.02 -0.61 -14.70
CA HIS A 251 -9.33 0.06 -15.80
C HIS A 251 -10.10 1.30 -16.26
N SER A 252 -9.39 2.33 -16.74
CA SER A 252 -9.99 3.63 -17.11
C SER A 252 -11.00 3.55 -18.26
N LYS A 253 -10.96 2.49 -19.07
CA LYS A 253 -11.81 2.28 -20.25
C LYS A 253 -13.02 1.38 -19.97
N GLU A 254 -13.09 0.76 -18.78
CA GLU A 254 -14.17 -0.16 -18.44
C GLU A 254 -15.41 0.58 -17.93
N ASP A 255 -16.53 -0.08 -18.01
CA ASP A 255 -17.76 0.38 -17.37
C ASP A 255 -17.70 0.09 -15.87
N CYS A 256 -17.29 1.12 -15.11
CA CYS A 256 -17.18 0.99 -13.67
C CYS A 256 -18.55 0.76 -13.00
N ASP A 257 -19.65 1.20 -13.60
CA ASP A 257 -20.99 1.06 -13.00
C ASP A 257 -21.41 -0.42 -13.00
N GLU A 258 -21.17 -1.16 -14.09
CA GLU A 258 -21.45 -2.58 -14.16
C GLU A 258 -20.62 -3.38 -13.16
N ILE A 259 -19.29 -3.18 -13.16
CA ILE A 259 -18.36 -3.91 -12.29
C ILE A 259 -18.66 -3.65 -10.81
N ILE A 260 -18.91 -2.39 -10.44
CA ILE A 260 -19.23 -2.00 -9.06
C ILE A 260 -20.58 -2.58 -8.64
N THR A 261 -21.59 -2.52 -9.50
CA THR A 261 -22.92 -3.08 -9.23
C THR A 261 -22.84 -4.58 -8.98
N GLU A 262 -22.14 -5.31 -9.86
CA GLU A 262 -21.93 -6.75 -9.69
C GLU A 262 -21.20 -7.06 -8.38
N LEU A 263 -20.11 -6.36 -8.10
CA LEU A 263 -19.31 -6.58 -6.90
C LEU A 263 -20.12 -6.36 -5.61
N LEU A 264 -20.85 -5.25 -5.53
CA LEU A 264 -21.62 -4.90 -4.32
C LEU A 264 -22.79 -5.85 -4.06
N ASN A 265 -23.29 -6.54 -5.09
CA ASN A 265 -24.37 -7.50 -4.99
C ASN A 265 -23.88 -8.97 -4.86
N ASP A 266 -22.60 -9.25 -5.06
CA ASP A 266 -22.03 -10.59 -4.95
C ASP A 266 -21.32 -10.80 -3.61
N GLU A 267 -22.10 -11.14 -2.58
CA GLU A 267 -21.58 -11.43 -1.24
C GLU A 267 -20.61 -12.64 -1.24
N ASN A 268 -20.84 -13.64 -2.11
CA ASN A 268 -19.96 -14.80 -2.21
C ASN A 268 -18.58 -14.41 -2.74
N LYS A 269 -18.53 -13.54 -3.75
CA LYS A 269 -17.29 -13.00 -4.29
C LYS A 269 -16.53 -12.20 -3.22
N LEU A 270 -17.19 -11.28 -2.53
CA LEU A 270 -16.59 -10.51 -1.44
C LEU A 270 -16.03 -11.40 -0.32
N ASN A 271 -16.80 -12.45 0.07
CA ASN A 271 -16.34 -13.40 1.07
C ASN A 271 -15.15 -14.24 0.61
N GLN A 272 -15.11 -14.63 -0.68
CA GLN A 272 -13.94 -15.31 -1.23
C GLN A 272 -12.72 -14.39 -1.27
N MET A 273 -12.89 -13.14 -1.65
CA MET A 273 -11.81 -12.14 -1.61
C MET A 273 -11.29 -11.95 -0.18
N ARG A 274 -12.16 -11.88 0.84
CA ARG A 274 -11.76 -11.82 2.26
C ARG A 274 -10.89 -13.01 2.67
N LYS A 275 -11.31 -14.23 2.33
CA LYS A 275 -10.52 -15.43 2.62
C LYS A 275 -9.14 -15.37 1.95
N ASN A 276 -9.08 -14.89 0.72
CA ASN A 276 -7.81 -14.73 0.01
C ASN A 276 -6.89 -13.67 0.67
N THR A 277 -7.46 -12.58 1.23
CA THR A 277 -6.65 -11.60 1.98
C THR A 277 -5.99 -12.22 3.21
N GLU A 278 -6.69 -13.07 3.95
CA GLU A 278 -6.16 -13.77 5.12
C GLU A 278 -4.97 -14.69 4.76
N LEU A 279 -5.06 -15.38 3.62
CA LEU A 279 -4.00 -16.26 3.13
C LEU A 279 -2.75 -15.49 2.70
N LEU A 280 -2.91 -14.28 2.18
CA LEU A 280 -1.82 -13.46 1.67
C LEU A 280 -1.18 -12.56 2.76
N ALA A 281 -1.94 -12.21 3.80
CA ALA A 281 -1.50 -11.30 4.86
C ALA A 281 -0.30 -11.84 5.65
N LYS A 282 0.77 -11.04 5.73
CA LYS A 282 1.98 -11.33 6.53
C LYS A 282 1.99 -10.49 7.80
N LYS A 283 1.12 -10.84 8.76
CA LYS A 283 0.90 -10.04 9.99
C LYS A 283 2.12 -9.92 10.91
N ASN A 284 3.08 -10.85 10.82
CA ASN A 284 4.29 -10.88 11.65
C ASN A 284 5.51 -10.25 10.97
N SER A 285 5.35 -9.61 9.81
CA SER A 285 6.46 -9.11 8.98
C SER A 285 7.53 -8.35 9.77
N THR A 286 7.16 -7.37 10.59
CA THR A 286 8.12 -6.59 11.40
C THR A 286 8.95 -7.48 12.33
N MET A 287 8.31 -8.43 13.02
CA MET A 287 8.98 -9.34 13.94
C MET A 287 9.93 -10.28 13.22
N ASP A 288 9.51 -10.82 12.08
CA ASP A 288 10.28 -11.75 11.28
C ASP A 288 11.51 -11.08 10.65
N ILE A 289 11.38 -9.84 10.19
CA ILE A 289 12.50 -9.01 9.74
C ILE A 289 13.51 -8.79 10.87
N CYS A 290 13.03 -8.35 12.04
CA CYS A 290 13.90 -8.13 13.20
C CYS A 290 14.64 -9.41 13.63
N LYS A 291 13.93 -10.54 13.72
CA LYS A 291 14.55 -11.83 14.06
C LYS A 291 15.63 -12.23 13.06
N THR A 292 15.34 -12.12 11.76
CA THR A 292 16.30 -12.46 10.70
C THR A 292 17.57 -11.63 10.80
N ILE A 293 17.43 -10.31 11.02
CA ILE A 293 18.58 -9.40 11.13
C ILE A 293 19.40 -9.69 12.40
N LEU A 294 18.74 -9.96 13.53
CA LEU A 294 19.40 -10.16 14.83
C LEU A 294 20.05 -11.55 14.98
N GLN A 295 19.49 -12.59 14.33
CA GLN A 295 20.05 -13.94 14.37
C GLN A 295 21.29 -14.14 13.49
N ALA A 296 21.53 -13.21 12.56
CA ALA A 296 22.66 -13.26 11.63
C ALA A 296 23.95 -12.59 12.19
N LYS A 297 24.07 -12.54 13.52
CA LYS A 297 25.29 -12.05 14.22
C LYS A 297 26.35 -13.15 14.26
#